data_d80a7805c7c797bcec606bdd6fe0d2fb
#
_entry.id   d80a7805c7c797bcec606bdd6fe0d2fb
#
_cell.length_a   1.000
_cell.length_b   1.000
_cell.length_c   1.000
_cell.angle_alpha   90.00
_cell.angle_beta   90.00
_cell.angle_gamma   90.00
#
_symmetry.space_group_name_H-M   'P 1'
#
loop_
_entity.id
_entity.type
_entity.pdbx_description
1 polymer ?
#
loop_
_entity_poly.entity_id
_entity_poly.type
_entity_poly.pdbx_seq_one_letter_code
_entity_poly.pdbx_strand_id
1 'polypeptide(L)'
;IQYHSHAGPGFNMASILEVCEAGCDYIDVGMEPLSWGTGHADLLSVQAMLKDAGFQVPEVNMEAYMKVRALIQEFMDDFLGLYISPRNRLMNSLLIGPGLPGGMMGSLMADLESNLESINKYKAKRNLPFMKQDELLIKLFNEVAYVWPRVGYPPLVTPFSQYVKNLSMMNVIAMEKGKERWGMIADDIWDMLLGKAGKLPGQLAPEIIEKAEREGRKFFTGNPQDNYPDALDKYRKLMKENKWELGEDDEELFEYAMHPAQYEAYKSGKAKQDFLEDVEKRRAERDKSPLDDAKPKTLTVQVDGQAYRVTVAYGDIDLPANATAKVEAPVGEGQDVPAPLEGKFFLTKNAQETPLKVGDKVKSGDLLCYIEAMKTYNAIRADFDGTVVAICVNPGDSVSEDDVLMKIG
;
A
#
# COMPACT_ATOMS: atom_id res chain seq x y z
N ILE A 1 4.93 -32.34 -0.49
CA ILE A 1 4.47 -31.15 -1.23
C ILE A 1 3.47 -30.39 -0.36
N GLN A 2 3.63 -29.07 -0.25
CA GLN A 2 2.71 -28.18 0.46
C GLN A 2 1.92 -27.33 -0.54
N TYR A 3 0.62 -27.23 -0.36
CA TYR A 3 -0.27 -26.42 -1.17
C TYR A 3 -0.81 -25.22 -0.40
N HIS A 4 -0.56 -24.04 -0.97
CA HIS A 4 -0.97 -22.74 -0.44
C HIS A 4 -1.96 -22.08 -1.40
N SER A 5 -3.19 -21.80 -0.95
CA SER A 5 -4.21 -21.18 -1.78
C SER A 5 -5.16 -20.31 -0.95
N HIS A 6 -5.71 -19.29 -1.60
CA HIS A 6 -6.68 -18.37 -0.98
C HIS A 6 -8.10 -18.63 -1.45
N ALA A 7 -9.08 -18.35 -0.57
CA ALA A 7 -10.50 -18.65 -0.83
C ALA A 7 -11.20 -17.61 -1.74
N GLY A 8 -10.55 -16.49 -2.02
CA GLY A 8 -11.14 -15.31 -2.67
C GLY A 8 -12.05 -15.55 -3.85
N PRO A 9 -11.63 -16.31 -4.90
CA PRO A 9 -12.47 -16.59 -6.08
C PRO A 9 -13.60 -17.60 -5.83
N GLY A 10 -13.56 -18.34 -4.72
CA GLY A 10 -14.62 -19.28 -4.35
C GLY A 10 -14.41 -20.73 -4.79
N PHE A 11 -13.32 -21.11 -5.47
CA PHE A 11 -13.07 -22.46 -5.94
C PHE A 11 -11.92 -23.20 -5.24
N ASN A 12 -11.30 -22.61 -4.22
CA ASN A 12 -10.14 -23.22 -3.57
C ASN A 12 -10.45 -24.55 -2.86
N MET A 13 -11.68 -24.78 -2.41
CA MET A 13 -12.10 -26.07 -1.85
C MET A 13 -11.97 -27.19 -2.89
N ALA A 14 -12.43 -26.95 -4.12
CA ALA A 14 -12.25 -27.89 -5.21
C ALA A 14 -10.77 -28.09 -5.56
N SER A 15 -9.99 -27.01 -5.59
CA SER A 15 -8.55 -27.10 -5.85
C SER A 15 -7.80 -27.89 -4.77
N ILE A 16 -8.19 -27.74 -3.49
CA ILE A 16 -7.64 -28.53 -2.37
C ILE A 16 -7.88 -29.99 -2.58
N LEU A 17 -9.11 -30.39 -2.97
CA LEU A 17 -9.44 -31.79 -3.23
C LEU A 17 -8.57 -32.36 -4.35
N GLU A 18 -8.49 -31.69 -5.48
CA GLU A 18 -7.69 -32.09 -6.64
C GLU A 18 -6.20 -32.25 -6.33
N VAL A 19 -5.62 -31.32 -5.57
CA VAL A 19 -4.19 -31.42 -5.22
C VAL A 19 -3.93 -32.53 -4.20
N CYS A 20 -4.88 -32.83 -3.31
CA CYS A 20 -4.79 -33.98 -2.41
C CYS A 20 -4.86 -35.30 -3.17
N GLU A 21 -5.74 -35.42 -4.17
CA GLU A 21 -5.81 -36.58 -5.08
C GLU A 21 -4.52 -36.75 -5.88
N ALA A 22 -3.87 -35.62 -6.25
CA ALA A 22 -2.58 -35.64 -6.93
C ALA A 22 -1.38 -35.93 -6.00
N GLY A 23 -1.58 -36.13 -4.70
CA GLY A 23 -0.55 -36.52 -3.75
C GLY A 23 0.10 -35.36 -2.99
N CYS A 24 -0.61 -34.28 -2.72
CA CYS A 24 -0.16 -33.22 -1.84
C CYS A 24 -0.17 -33.70 -0.37
N ASP A 25 0.91 -33.39 0.37
CA ASP A 25 1.09 -33.83 1.75
C ASP A 25 0.56 -32.84 2.79
N TYR A 26 0.62 -31.53 2.49
CA TYR A 26 0.29 -30.46 3.42
C TYR A 26 -0.61 -29.41 2.76
N ILE A 27 -1.64 -28.99 3.47
CA ILE A 27 -2.58 -27.95 3.02
C ILE A 27 -2.57 -26.81 4.03
N ASP A 28 -2.35 -25.58 3.55
CA ASP A 28 -2.50 -24.41 4.37
C ASP A 28 -3.97 -24.02 4.51
N VAL A 29 -4.42 -23.84 5.75
CA VAL A 29 -5.80 -23.52 6.10
C VAL A 29 -5.88 -22.29 6.99
N GLY A 30 -7.04 -21.65 6.99
CA GLY A 30 -7.36 -20.57 7.91
C GLY A 30 -8.13 -21.07 9.12
N MET A 31 -8.42 -20.13 10.02
CA MET A 31 -9.25 -20.35 11.19
C MET A 31 -10.22 -19.18 11.37
N GLU A 32 -11.49 -19.46 11.67
CA GLU A 32 -12.43 -18.38 12.01
C GLU A 32 -11.98 -17.60 13.27
N PRO A 33 -12.19 -16.27 13.25
CA PRO A 33 -12.93 -15.45 12.27
C PRO A 33 -12.10 -14.92 11.09
N LEU A 34 -10.87 -15.41 10.87
CA LEU A 34 -9.94 -14.90 9.84
C LEU A 34 -9.91 -15.76 8.57
N SER A 35 -10.65 -16.88 8.52
CA SER A 35 -10.79 -17.73 7.33
C SER A 35 -11.70 -17.10 6.26
N TRP A 36 -11.63 -17.63 5.03
CA TRP A 36 -12.41 -17.26 3.85
C TRP A 36 -11.98 -15.93 3.20
N GLY A 37 -12.64 -15.59 2.13
CA GLY A 37 -12.35 -14.37 1.36
C GLY A 37 -10.89 -14.31 0.88
N THR A 38 -10.18 -13.26 1.23
CA THR A 38 -8.75 -13.11 0.90
C THR A 38 -7.83 -13.99 1.79
N GLY A 39 -8.38 -14.65 2.81
CA GLY A 39 -7.71 -15.67 3.60
C GLY A 39 -7.81 -17.06 2.97
N HIS A 40 -7.49 -18.09 3.77
CA HIS A 40 -7.57 -19.50 3.38
C HIS A 40 -8.96 -20.08 3.67
N ALA A 41 -9.24 -21.25 3.12
CA ALA A 41 -10.39 -22.05 3.55
C ALA A 41 -10.27 -22.41 5.03
N ASP A 42 -11.42 -22.53 5.70
CA ASP A 42 -11.42 -22.86 7.13
C ASP A 42 -11.00 -24.31 7.39
N LEU A 43 -10.20 -24.51 8.43
CA LEU A 43 -9.69 -25.79 8.88
C LEU A 43 -10.78 -26.86 9.02
N LEU A 44 -11.92 -26.54 9.66
CA LEU A 44 -12.99 -27.51 9.90
C LEU A 44 -13.67 -27.92 8.60
N SER A 45 -13.88 -26.97 7.69
CA SER A 45 -14.47 -27.24 6.38
C SER A 45 -13.57 -28.11 5.52
N VAL A 46 -12.26 -27.81 5.49
CA VAL A 46 -11.28 -28.61 4.75
C VAL A 46 -11.17 -30.02 5.33
N GLN A 47 -11.11 -30.14 6.67
CA GLN A 47 -11.08 -31.45 7.34
C GLN A 47 -12.32 -32.30 7.01
N ALA A 48 -13.50 -31.68 7.10
CA ALA A 48 -14.75 -32.40 6.80
C ALA A 48 -14.79 -32.88 5.33
N MET A 49 -14.49 -32.00 4.40
CA MET A 49 -14.44 -32.32 2.97
C MET A 49 -13.46 -33.46 2.66
N LEU A 50 -12.25 -33.41 3.20
CA LEU A 50 -11.23 -34.43 2.93
C LEU A 50 -11.59 -35.77 3.57
N LYS A 51 -12.20 -35.80 4.77
CA LYS A 51 -12.74 -37.02 5.39
C LYS A 51 -13.85 -37.64 4.55
N ASP A 52 -14.80 -36.84 4.07
CA ASP A 52 -15.89 -37.32 3.22
C ASP A 52 -15.36 -37.86 1.88
N ALA A 53 -14.28 -37.30 1.35
CA ALA A 53 -13.59 -37.82 0.17
C ALA A 53 -12.71 -39.05 0.43
N GLY A 54 -12.64 -39.53 1.68
CA GLY A 54 -11.91 -40.76 2.05
C GLY A 54 -10.45 -40.56 2.43
N PHE A 55 -9.97 -39.34 2.58
CA PHE A 55 -8.63 -39.08 3.07
C PHE A 55 -8.49 -39.26 4.58
N GLN A 56 -7.32 -39.72 5.01
CA GLN A 56 -6.94 -39.74 6.41
C GLN A 56 -6.32 -38.40 6.77
N VAL A 57 -6.98 -37.62 7.63
CA VAL A 57 -6.53 -36.31 8.09
C VAL A 57 -6.46 -36.29 9.61
N PRO A 58 -5.55 -35.49 10.20
CA PRO A 58 -5.47 -35.38 11.66
C PRO A 58 -6.78 -34.90 12.28
N GLU A 59 -7.09 -35.40 13.48
CA GLU A 59 -8.25 -34.94 14.26
C GLU A 59 -7.97 -33.53 14.82
N VAL A 60 -8.93 -32.64 14.68
CA VAL A 60 -8.89 -31.31 15.28
C VAL A 60 -9.28 -31.39 16.74
N ASN A 61 -8.47 -30.89 17.64
CA ASN A 61 -8.87 -30.70 19.04
C ASN A 61 -9.89 -29.56 19.11
N MET A 62 -11.17 -29.91 19.15
CA MET A 62 -12.27 -28.95 19.12
C MET A 62 -12.30 -28.01 20.32
N GLU A 63 -11.88 -28.47 21.51
CA GLU A 63 -11.81 -27.61 22.69
C GLU A 63 -10.74 -26.51 22.48
N ALA A 64 -9.56 -26.88 22.03
CA ALA A 64 -8.49 -25.94 21.71
C ALA A 64 -8.91 -25.00 20.57
N TYR A 65 -9.55 -25.53 19.51
CA TYR A 65 -10.04 -24.73 18.39
C TYR A 65 -11.02 -23.65 18.87
N MET A 66 -12.01 -24.01 19.66
CA MET A 66 -13.02 -23.05 20.15
C MET A 66 -12.42 -22.01 21.08
N LYS A 67 -11.42 -22.39 21.90
CA LYS A 67 -10.72 -21.46 22.77
C LYS A 67 -9.90 -20.43 21.95
N VAL A 68 -9.15 -20.91 20.96
CA VAL A 68 -8.35 -20.00 20.09
C VAL A 68 -9.27 -19.11 19.27
N ARG A 69 -10.37 -19.66 18.72
CA ARG A 69 -11.37 -18.87 17.99
C ARG A 69 -11.94 -17.72 18.84
N ALA A 70 -12.27 -18.00 20.10
CA ALA A 70 -12.77 -16.99 21.02
C ALA A 70 -11.72 -15.88 21.28
N LEU A 71 -10.46 -16.25 21.51
CA LEU A 71 -9.37 -15.29 21.69
C LEU A 71 -9.15 -14.42 20.44
N ILE A 72 -9.17 -15.01 19.25
CA ILE A 72 -9.04 -14.24 18.00
C ILE A 72 -10.25 -13.28 17.85
N GLN A 73 -11.46 -13.72 18.22
CA GLN A 73 -12.64 -12.87 18.18
C GLN A 73 -12.51 -11.66 19.15
N GLU A 74 -11.95 -11.85 20.33
CA GLU A 74 -11.66 -10.74 21.26
C GLU A 74 -10.71 -9.71 20.60
N PHE A 75 -9.64 -10.15 19.94
CA PHE A 75 -8.76 -9.24 19.20
C PHE A 75 -9.46 -8.54 18.04
N MET A 76 -10.35 -9.25 17.33
CA MET A 76 -11.15 -8.65 16.25
C MET A 76 -12.08 -7.55 16.80
N ASP A 77 -12.72 -7.79 17.93
CA ASP A 77 -13.66 -6.85 18.54
C ASP A 77 -12.92 -5.66 19.19
N ASP A 78 -11.75 -5.92 19.77
CA ASP A 78 -10.97 -4.89 20.44
C ASP A 78 -10.30 -3.93 19.47
N PHE A 79 -9.53 -4.41 18.50
CA PHE A 79 -8.80 -3.52 17.58
C PHE A 79 -8.63 -4.05 16.15
N LEU A 80 -8.45 -5.35 15.95
CA LEU A 80 -8.06 -5.90 14.65
C LEU A 80 -9.15 -5.67 13.59
N GLY A 81 -10.43 -5.73 13.99
CA GLY A 81 -11.57 -5.41 13.14
C GLY A 81 -11.62 -3.96 12.64
N LEU A 82 -10.87 -3.04 13.26
CA LEU A 82 -10.71 -1.68 12.75
C LEU A 82 -9.77 -1.59 11.55
N TYR A 83 -8.90 -2.59 11.36
CA TYR A 83 -7.92 -2.67 10.28
C TYR A 83 -8.29 -3.65 9.18
N ILE A 84 -9.12 -4.65 9.49
CA ILE A 84 -9.56 -5.66 8.53
C ILE A 84 -10.95 -5.30 8.02
N SER A 85 -11.05 -4.88 6.76
CA SER A 85 -12.34 -4.66 6.12
C SER A 85 -13.18 -5.95 6.16
N PRO A 86 -14.47 -5.90 6.57
CA PRO A 86 -15.37 -7.05 6.46
C PRO A 86 -15.47 -7.63 5.05
N ARG A 87 -15.26 -6.82 4.01
CA ARG A 87 -15.23 -7.25 2.61
C ARG A 87 -14.12 -8.24 2.31
N ASN A 88 -13.00 -8.20 3.05
CA ASN A 88 -11.90 -9.13 2.88
C ASN A 88 -12.27 -10.58 3.23
N ARG A 89 -13.37 -10.80 3.96
CA ARG A 89 -13.88 -12.14 4.29
C ARG A 89 -14.96 -12.63 3.32
N LEU A 90 -15.32 -11.82 2.33
CA LEU A 90 -16.28 -12.19 1.31
C LEU A 90 -15.57 -12.78 0.09
N MET A 91 -16.15 -13.85 -0.46
CA MET A 91 -15.74 -14.35 -1.77
C MET A 91 -16.16 -13.36 -2.86
N ASN A 92 -15.30 -13.15 -3.83
CA ASN A 92 -15.58 -12.31 -4.99
C ASN A 92 -14.99 -12.95 -6.24
N SER A 93 -15.84 -13.31 -7.20
CA SER A 93 -15.43 -13.95 -8.45
C SER A 93 -14.47 -13.09 -9.30
N LEU A 94 -14.47 -11.77 -9.13
CA LEU A 94 -13.52 -10.87 -9.81
C LEU A 94 -12.07 -11.07 -9.31
N LEU A 95 -11.88 -11.72 -8.16
CA LEU A 95 -10.54 -12.07 -7.64
C LEU A 95 -9.87 -13.24 -8.40
N ILE A 96 -10.52 -13.80 -9.39
CA ILE A 96 -9.92 -14.77 -10.34
C ILE A 96 -8.78 -14.19 -11.19
N GLY A 97 -8.66 -12.90 -11.25
CA GLY A 97 -7.74 -12.04 -11.99
C GLY A 97 -6.38 -12.59 -12.43
N PRO A 98 -5.42 -11.76 -12.74
CA PRO A 98 -4.22 -12.08 -13.53
C PRO A 98 -3.12 -12.84 -12.76
N GLY A 99 -3.49 -13.74 -11.82
CA GLY A 99 -2.52 -14.55 -11.07
C GLY A 99 -1.82 -13.83 -9.92
N LEU A 100 -2.31 -12.66 -9.47
CA LEU A 100 -1.81 -12.03 -8.26
C LEU A 100 -2.12 -12.90 -7.04
N PRO A 101 -1.18 -13.03 -6.07
CA PRO A 101 -1.41 -13.80 -4.86
C PRO A 101 -2.64 -13.32 -4.10
N GLY A 102 -3.46 -14.26 -3.61
CA GLY A 102 -4.69 -13.94 -2.88
C GLY A 102 -4.44 -13.09 -1.63
N GLY A 103 -3.32 -13.26 -0.92
CA GLY A 103 -2.92 -12.42 0.21
C GLY A 103 -2.73 -10.95 -0.13
N MET A 104 -2.44 -10.61 -1.39
CA MET A 104 -2.37 -9.22 -1.84
C MET A 104 -3.73 -8.60 -2.11
N MET A 105 -4.79 -9.39 -2.24
CA MET A 105 -6.11 -8.89 -2.63
C MET A 105 -6.72 -7.99 -1.55
N GLY A 106 -6.44 -8.25 -0.27
CA GLY A 106 -6.87 -7.39 0.83
C GLY A 106 -6.25 -5.98 0.74
N SER A 107 -4.94 -5.90 0.55
CA SER A 107 -4.24 -4.62 0.37
C SER A 107 -4.61 -3.95 -0.95
N LEU A 108 -4.83 -4.73 -2.01
CA LEU A 108 -5.28 -4.21 -3.30
C LEU A 108 -6.62 -3.48 -3.19
N MET A 109 -7.58 -4.06 -2.48
CA MET A 109 -8.92 -3.44 -2.32
C MET A 109 -8.84 -2.13 -1.55
N ALA A 110 -7.96 -2.03 -0.53
CA ALA A 110 -7.71 -0.78 0.18
C ALA A 110 -7.03 0.28 -0.73
N ASP A 111 -6.03 -0.14 -1.50
CA ASP A 111 -5.35 0.74 -2.46
C ASP A 111 -6.30 1.23 -3.56
N LEU A 112 -7.27 0.40 -3.99
CA LEU A 112 -8.27 0.78 -4.99
C LEU A 112 -9.16 1.94 -4.50
N GLU A 113 -9.58 1.93 -3.23
CA GLU A 113 -10.45 2.99 -2.69
C GLU A 113 -9.72 4.35 -2.69
N SER A 114 -8.50 4.42 -2.18
CA SER A 114 -7.74 5.67 -2.13
C SER A 114 -7.35 6.18 -3.53
N ASN A 115 -6.90 5.29 -4.42
CA ASN A 115 -6.55 5.68 -5.78
C ASN A 115 -7.76 6.08 -6.62
N LEU A 116 -8.93 5.46 -6.41
CA LEU A 116 -10.17 5.86 -7.06
C LEU A 116 -10.58 7.27 -6.66
N GLU A 117 -10.42 7.61 -5.38
CA GLU A 117 -10.70 8.95 -4.88
C GLU A 117 -9.78 9.99 -5.55
N SER A 118 -8.47 9.71 -5.62
CA SER A 118 -7.48 10.55 -6.29
C SER A 118 -7.81 10.76 -7.77
N ILE A 119 -8.11 9.67 -8.51
CA ILE A 119 -8.52 9.74 -9.92
C ILE A 119 -9.79 10.56 -10.09
N ASN A 120 -10.78 10.38 -9.22
CA ASN A 120 -12.05 11.10 -9.32
C ASN A 120 -11.93 12.56 -8.92
N LYS A 121 -11.05 12.94 -7.99
CA LYS A 121 -10.69 14.34 -7.72
C LYS A 121 -10.09 15.01 -8.97
N TYR A 122 -9.17 14.32 -9.67
CA TYR A 122 -8.60 14.80 -10.93
C TYR A 122 -9.66 14.97 -12.03
N LYS A 123 -10.57 13.98 -12.19
CA LYS A 123 -11.66 14.02 -13.15
C LYS A 123 -12.66 15.15 -12.85
N ALA A 124 -13.00 15.37 -11.57
CA ALA A 124 -13.89 16.44 -11.13
C ALA A 124 -13.36 17.84 -11.51
N LYS A 125 -12.06 18.10 -11.31
CA LYS A 125 -11.40 19.36 -11.70
C LYS A 125 -11.51 19.66 -13.21
N ARG A 126 -11.78 18.64 -14.03
CA ARG A 126 -11.82 18.72 -15.52
C ARG A 126 -13.18 18.40 -16.12
N ASN A 127 -14.23 18.30 -15.30
CA ASN A 127 -15.58 17.93 -15.70
C ASN A 127 -15.65 16.60 -16.50
N LEU A 128 -14.79 15.63 -16.15
CA LEU A 128 -14.78 14.30 -16.73
C LEU A 128 -15.69 13.35 -15.94
N PRO A 129 -16.26 12.31 -16.58
CA PRO A 129 -17.07 11.31 -15.89
C PRO A 129 -16.27 10.61 -14.78
N PHE A 130 -16.90 10.41 -13.63
CA PHE A 130 -16.27 9.65 -12.54
C PHE A 130 -16.10 8.19 -12.90
N MET A 131 -14.98 7.62 -12.47
CA MET A 131 -14.68 6.19 -12.58
C MET A 131 -15.33 5.44 -11.42
N LYS A 132 -15.81 4.23 -11.67
CA LYS A 132 -16.29 3.30 -10.65
C LYS A 132 -15.18 2.35 -10.21
N GLN A 133 -15.32 1.79 -9.01
CA GLN A 133 -14.32 0.85 -8.45
C GLN A 133 -14.11 -0.37 -9.34
N ASP A 134 -15.18 -0.95 -9.89
CA ASP A 134 -15.09 -2.12 -10.77
C ASP A 134 -14.35 -1.79 -12.08
N GLU A 135 -14.52 -0.58 -12.62
CA GLU A 135 -13.80 -0.11 -13.81
C GLU A 135 -12.29 0.00 -13.52
N LEU A 136 -11.93 0.55 -12.36
CA LEU A 136 -10.54 0.65 -11.96
C LEU A 136 -9.92 -0.75 -11.74
N LEU A 137 -10.66 -1.67 -11.12
CA LEU A 137 -10.22 -3.05 -10.90
C LEU A 137 -9.95 -3.77 -12.23
N ILE A 138 -10.87 -3.65 -13.20
CA ILE A 138 -10.70 -4.25 -14.53
C ILE A 138 -9.48 -3.67 -15.24
N LYS A 139 -9.31 -2.34 -15.19
CA LYS A 139 -8.14 -1.66 -15.79
C LYS A 139 -6.83 -2.13 -15.15
N LEU A 140 -6.82 -2.26 -13.83
CA LEU A 140 -5.66 -2.75 -13.10
C LEU A 140 -5.30 -4.19 -13.47
N PHE A 141 -6.29 -5.09 -13.56
CA PHE A 141 -6.04 -6.48 -13.95
C PHE A 141 -5.49 -6.58 -15.36
N ASN A 142 -6.03 -5.81 -16.30
CA ASN A 142 -5.51 -5.73 -17.66
C ASN A 142 -4.08 -5.18 -17.68
N GLU A 143 -3.80 -4.19 -16.86
CA GLU A 143 -2.48 -3.60 -16.77
C GLU A 143 -1.46 -4.55 -16.10
N VAL A 144 -1.84 -5.32 -15.08
CA VAL A 144 -0.98 -6.37 -14.52
C VAL A 144 -0.62 -7.41 -15.57
N ALA A 145 -1.61 -7.87 -16.36
CA ALA A 145 -1.38 -8.81 -17.46
C ALA A 145 -0.46 -8.21 -18.55
N TYR A 146 -0.50 -6.89 -18.75
CA TYR A 146 0.38 -6.17 -19.67
C TYR A 146 1.79 -6.00 -19.10
N VAL A 147 1.91 -5.60 -17.84
CA VAL A 147 3.17 -5.26 -17.15
C VAL A 147 4.01 -6.50 -16.88
N TRP A 148 3.42 -7.54 -16.28
CA TRP A 148 4.15 -8.69 -15.77
C TRP A 148 5.13 -9.33 -16.79
N PRO A 149 4.71 -9.65 -18.04
CA PRO A 149 5.65 -10.17 -19.04
C PRO A 149 6.73 -9.15 -19.43
N ARG A 150 6.40 -7.85 -19.45
CA ARG A 150 7.32 -6.78 -19.86
C ARG A 150 8.41 -6.46 -18.85
N VAL A 151 8.15 -6.76 -17.60
CA VAL A 151 9.14 -6.66 -16.52
C VAL A 151 9.91 -7.96 -16.27
N GLY A 152 9.85 -8.92 -17.21
CA GLY A 152 10.66 -10.14 -17.18
C GLY A 152 10.09 -11.25 -16.31
N TYR A 153 8.78 -11.32 -16.10
CA TYR A 153 8.08 -12.36 -15.32
C TYR A 153 8.64 -12.58 -13.91
N PRO A 154 8.82 -11.52 -13.10
CA PRO A 154 9.25 -11.74 -11.72
C PRO A 154 8.29 -12.69 -10.99
N PRO A 155 8.78 -13.51 -10.07
CA PRO A 155 7.92 -14.38 -9.26
C PRO A 155 6.85 -13.54 -8.55
N LEU A 156 5.57 -13.97 -8.64
CA LEU A 156 4.47 -13.26 -7.98
C LEU A 156 4.39 -13.60 -6.49
N VAL A 157 5.48 -13.41 -5.80
CA VAL A 157 5.68 -13.57 -4.35
C VAL A 157 6.23 -12.26 -3.79
N THR A 158 5.97 -11.97 -2.53
CA THR A 158 6.49 -10.77 -1.84
C THR A 158 8.02 -10.71 -1.88
N PRO A 159 8.65 -9.57 -2.23
CA PRO A 159 8.04 -8.26 -2.54
C PRO A 159 7.67 -8.05 -4.02
N PHE A 160 8.08 -8.93 -4.93
CA PHE A 160 7.97 -8.72 -6.38
C PHE A 160 6.53 -8.61 -6.88
N SER A 161 5.61 -9.36 -6.29
CA SER A 161 4.19 -9.24 -6.60
C SER A 161 3.64 -7.85 -6.28
N GLN A 162 4.12 -7.23 -5.18
CA GLN A 162 3.76 -5.84 -4.84
C GLN A 162 4.35 -4.84 -5.85
N TYR A 163 5.57 -5.09 -6.33
CA TYR A 163 6.19 -4.25 -7.36
C TYR A 163 5.40 -4.26 -8.66
N VAL A 164 5.00 -5.44 -9.13
CA VAL A 164 4.16 -5.58 -10.33
C VAL A 164 2.81 -4.87 -10.15
N LYS A 165 2.14 -5.08 -9.00
CA LYS A 165 0.87 -4.42 -8.68
C LYS A 165 1.03 -2.90 -8.64
N ASN A 166 2.03 -2.40 -7.91
CA ASN A 166 2.24 -0.96 -7.73
C ASN A 166 2.57 -0.27 -9.06
N LEU A 167 3.46 -0.89 -9.85
CA LEU A 167 3.80 -0.37 -11.17
C LEU A 167 2.59 -0.34 -12.11
N SER A 168 1.76 -1.39 -12.08
CA SER A 168 0.53 -1.45 -12.85
C SER A 168 -0.47 -0.37 -12.41
N MET A 169 -0.63 -0.14 -11.11
CA MET A 169 -1.50 0.91 -10.58
C MET A 169 -1.00 2.30 -10.99
N MET A 170 0.30 2.55 -10.89
CA MET A 170 0.90 3.83 -11.30
C MET A 170 0.69 4.09 -12.80
N ASN A 171 0.81 3.06 -13.64
CA ASN A 171 0.51 3.17 -15.06
C ASN A 171 -0.96 3.50 -15.32
N VAL A 172 -1.90 2.82 -14.62
CA VAL A 172 -3.35 3.11 -14.75
C VAL A 172 -3.64 4.56 -14.37
N ILE A 173 -3.10 5.02 -13.23
CA ILE A 173 -3.27 6.41 -12.78
C ILE A 173 -2.70 7.39 -13.81
N ALA A 174 -1.51 7.12 -14.34
CA ALA A 174 -0.89 7.96 -15.35
C ALA A 174 -1.75 8.05 -16.62
N MET A 175 -2.23 6.91 -17.12
CA MET A 175 -3.09 6.85 -18.31
C MET A 175 -4.44 7.56 -18.11
N GLU A 176 -5.06 7.43 -16.92
CA GLU A 176 -6.30 8.17 -16.61
C GLU A 176 -6.10 9.69 -16.54
N LYS A 177 -4.85 10.13 -16.34
CA LYS A 177 -4.43 11.54 -16.37
C LYS A 177 -3.87 11.97 -17.73
N GLY A 178 -4.01 11.14 -18.77
CA GLY A 178 -3.51 11.43 -20.13
C GLY A 178 -1.99 11.37 -20.28
N LYS A 179 -1.30 10.71 -19.33
CA LYS A 179 0.15 10.48 -19.37
C LYS A 179 0.46 9.08 -19.92
N GLU A 180 1.70 8.87 -20.32
CA GLU A 180 2.15 7.56 -20.81
C GLU A 180 2.49 6.61 -19.65
N ARG A 181 2.53 5.29 -19.97
CA ARG A 181 3.06 4.25 -19.09
C ARG A 181 4.52 4.50 -18.74
N TRP A 182 4.97 3.87 -17.67
CA TRP A 182 6.37 3.89 -17.24
C TRP A 182 6.90 5.28 -16.85
N GLY A 183 6.02 6.28 -16.70
CA GLY A 183 6.43 7.63 -16.31
C GLY A 183 7.16 7.64 -14.97
N MET A 184 6.68 6.87 -14.00
CA MET A 184 7.28 6.73 -12.68
C MET A 184 7.52 5.24 -12.36
N ILE A 185 8.77 4.89 -12.07
CA ILE A 185 9.18 3.57 -11.59
C ILE A 185 10.01 3.80 -10.33
N ALA A 186 9.54 3.28 -9.19
CA ALA A 186 10.23 3.42 -7.91
C ALA A 186 11.60 2.74 -7.92
N ASP A 187 12.53 3.23 -7.10
CA ASP A 187 13.91 2.73 -7.09
C ASP A 187 14.00 1.25 -6.71
N ASP A 188 13.17 0.76 -5.79
CA ASP A 188 13.13 -0.66 -5.44
C ASP A 188 12.68 -1.54 -6.62
N ILE A 189 11.75 -1.03 -7.45
CA ILE A 189 11.34 -1.69 -8.69
C ILE A 189 12.49 -1.65 -9.71
N TRP A 190 13.18 -0.52 -9.82
CA TRP A 190 14.38 -0.43 -10.65
C TRP A 190 15.46 -1.41 -10.22
N ASP A 191 15.69 -1.61 -8.93
CA ASP A 191 16.68 -2.57 -8.43
C ASP A 191 16.35 -4.00 -8.85
N MET A 192 15.06 -4.37 -8.84
CA MET A 192 14.59 -5.64 -9.42
C MET A 192 14.83 -5.69 -10.93
N LEU A 193 14.42 -4.68 -11.70
CA LEU A 193 14.54 -4.64 -13.15
C LEU A 193 16.00 -4.66 -13.63
N LEU A 194 16.88 -4.00 -12.88
CA LEU A 194 18.32 -3.93 -13.19
C LEU A 194 19.10 -5.18 -12.76
N GLY A 195 18.46 -6.15 -12.14
CA GLY A 195 19.07 -7.42 -11.74
C GLY A 195 19.81 -7.39 -10.41
N LYS A 196 19.72 -6.33 -9.61
CA LYS A 196 20.35 -6.25 -8.28
C LYS A 196 19.75 -7.25 -7.28
N ALA A 197 18.46 -7.57 -7.42
CA ALA A 197 17.76 -8.57 -6.61
C ALA A 197 17.84 -10.00 -7.20
N GLY A 198 18.58 -10.19 -8.28
CA GLY A 198 18.74 -11.45 -8.96
C GLY A 198 18.26 -11.41 -10.42
N LYS A 199 18.52 -12.49 -11.12
CA LYS A 199 18.16 -12.63 -12.54
C LYS A 199 16.65 -12.88 -12.68
N LEU A 200 15.99 -12.09 -13.51
CA LEU A 200 14.59 -12.29 -13.87
C LEU A 200 14.41 -13.55 -14.76
N PRO A 201 13.27 -14.26 -14.65
CA PRO A 201 12.98 -15.43 -15.48
C PRO A 201 12.88 -15.12 -16.97
N GLY A 202 12.35 -13.97 -17.32
CA GLY A 202 12.17 -13.51 -18.71
C GLY A 202 13.01 -12.29 -19.05
N GLN A 203 12.87 -11.85 -20.29
CA GLN A 203 13.53 -10.63 -20.78
C GLN A 203 12.67 -9.40 -20.48
N LEU A 204 13.33 -8.27 -20.23
CA LEU A 204 12.66 -6.99 -20.15
C LEU A 204 12.20 -6.53 -21.53
N ALA A 205 11.07 -5.85 -21.57
CA ALA A 205 10.60 -5.22 -22.79
C ALA A 205 11.56 -4.09 -23.24
N PRO A 206 11.69 -3.86 -24.57
CA PRO A 206 12.58 -2.82 -25.11
C PRO A 206 12.35 -1.44 -24.48
N GLU A 207 11.12 -1.05 -24.28
CA GLU A 207 10.75 0.26 -23.67
C GLU A 207 11.29 0.45 -22.27
N ILE A 208 11.45 -0.64 -21.49
CA ILE A 208 12.06 -0.59 -20.15
C ILE A 208 13.57 -0.42 -20.25
N ILE A 209 14.20 -1.13 -21.18
CA ILE A 209 15.65 -1.04 -21.44
C ILE A 209 16.01 0.38 -21.90
N GLU A 210 15.29 0.91 -22.90
CA GLU A 210 15.49 2.26 -23.42
C GLU A 210 15.28 3.33 -22.32
N LYS A 211 14.31 3.12 -21.44
CA LYS A 211 14.10 4.02 -20.30
C LYS A 211 15.27 3.97 -19.32
N ALA A 212 15.77 2.76 -19.00
CA ALA A 212 16.93 2.60 -18.14
C ALA A 212 18.16 3.33 -18.71
N GLU A 213 18.42 3.17 -20.01
CA GLU A 213 19.52 3.83 -20.73
C GLU A 213 19.37 5.35 -20.70
N ARG A 214 18.18 5.87 -20.99
CA ARG A 214 17.88 7.32 -20.97
C ARG A 214 18.06 7.93 -19.57
N GLU A 215 17.75 7.17 -18.51
CA GLU A 215 17.93 7.59 -17.11
C GLU A 215 19.35 7.32 -16.60
N GLY A 216 20.27 6.82 -17.44
CA GLY A 216 21.65 6.51 -17.06
C GLY A 216 21.78 5.35 -16.07
N ARG A 217 20.77 4.52 -15.95
CA ARG A 217 20.76 3.35 -15.06
C ARG A 217 21.59 2.23 -15.65
N LYS A 218 22.32 1.49 -14.81
CA LYS A 218 23.20 0.40 -15.22
C LYS A 218 22.67 -0.93 -14.75
N PHE A 219 22.61 -1.89 -15.68
CA PHE A 219 22.30 -3.27 -15.33
C PHE A 219 23.41 -3.88 -14.47
N PHE A 220 23.00 -4.58 -13.42
CA PHE A 220 23.87 -5.27 -12.52
C PHE A 220 24.21 -6.66 -13.09
N THR A 221 25.50 -6.98 -13.14
CA THR A 221 26.01 -8.26 -13.68
C THR A 221 26.82 -9.06 -12.68
N GLY A 222 26.96 -8.54 -11.45
CA GLY A 222 27.65 -9.20 -10.34
C GLY A 222 26.81 -10.26 -9.64
N ASN A 223 27.31 -10.75 -8.51
CA ASN A 223 26.54 -11.61 -7.63
C ASN A 223 25.51 -10.76 -6.87
N PRO A 224 24.19 -11.02 -7.00
CA PRO A 224 23.15 -10.26 -6.29
C PRO A 224 23.35 -10.17 -4.79
N GLN A 225 23.93 -11.19 -4.16
CA GLN A 225 24.23 -11.22 -2.73
C GLN A 225 25.18 -10.10 -2.30
N ASP A 226 26.04 -9.60 -3.20
CA ASP A 226 26.96 -8.50 -2.90
C ASP A 226 26.23 -7.18 -2.63
N ASN A 227 24.98 -7.05 -3.11
CA ASN A 227 24.12 -5.90 -2.82
C ASN A 227 23.49 -5.96 -1.42
N TYR A 228 23.52 -7.12 -0.77
CA TYR A 228 22.93 -7.37 0.54
C TYR A 228 23.99 -7.95 1.48
N PRO A 229 25.00 -7.15 1.87
CA PRO A 229 26.05 -7.61 2.76
C PRO A 229 25.45 -8.01 4.12
N ASP A 230 26.08 -8.98 4.77
CA ASP A 230 25.72 -9.34 6.14
C ASP A 230 25.84 -8.12 7.06
N ALA A 231 24.75 -7.77 7.70
CA ALA A 231 24.65 -6.60 8.56
C ALA A 231 24.51 -6.97 10.05
N LEU A 232 24.52 -8.25 10.42
CA LEU A 232 24.28 -8.68 11.80
C LEU A 232 25.27 -8.06 12.78
N ASP A 233 26.56 -8.00 12.44
CA ASP A 233 27.57 -7.38 13.30
C ASP A 233 27.32 -5.88 13.53
N LYS A 234 26.85 -5.18 12.51
CA LYS A 234 26.43 -3.76 12.62
C LYS A 234 25.30 -3.62 13.63
N TYR A 235 24.25 -4.42 13.48
CA TYR A 235 23.08 -4.34 14.36
C TYR A 235 23.38 -4.83 15.77
N ARG A 236 24.20 -5.86 15.92
CA ARG A 236 24.71 -6.32 17.23
C ARG A 236 25.46 -5.21 17.99
N LYS A 237 26.26 -4.41 17.27
CA LYS A 237 26.95 -3.26 17.84
C LYS A 237 25.96 -2.16 18.26
N LEU A 238 24.99 -1.82 17.39
CA LEU A 238 23.95 -0.83 17.69
C LEU A 238 23.09 -1.25 18.89
N MET A 239 22.73 -2.53 19.02
CA MET A 239 21.99 -3.04 20.17
C MET A 239 22.80 -2.87 21.48
N LYS A 240 24.11 -3.15 21.46
CA LYS A 240 24.98 -2.93 22.62
C LYS A 240 25.07 -1.45 22.99
N GLU A 241 25.22 -0.57 22.01
CA GLU A 241 25.26 0.90 22.22
C GLU A 241 23.95 1.41 22.85
N ASN A 242 22.81 0.88 22.41
CA ASN A 242 21.49 1.21 22.92
C ASN A 242 21.08 0.43 24.19
N LYS A 243 21.94 -0.48 24.68
CA LYS A 243 21.67 -1.37 25.82
C LYS A 243 20.42 -2.23 25.64
N TRP A 244 20.19 -2.69 24.41
CA TRP A 244 19.12 -3.63 24.09
C TRP A 244 19.63 -5.07 24.21
N GLU A 245 18.78 -5.96 24.69
CA GLU A 245 19.06 -7.39 24.80
C GLU A 245 19.00 -8.05 23.42
N LEU A 246 19.84 -9.08 23.20
CA LEU A 246 19.90 -9.81 21.93
C LEU A 246 18.82 -10.90 21.81
N GLY A 247 18.17 -11.26 22.94
CA GLY A 247 17.32 -12.45 23.05
C GLY A 247 18.12 -13.72 23.34
N GLU A 248 17.44 -14.82 23.63
CA GLU A 248 18.10 -16.09 23.99
C GLU A 248 18.87 -16.70 22.80
N ASP A 249 18.26 -16.66 21.59
CA ASP A 249 18.78 -17.20 20.34
C ASP A 249 19.07 -16.09 19.31
N ASP A 250 19.51 -14.92 19.76
CA ASP A 250 19.69 -13.74 18.90
C ASP A 250 18.40 -13.28 18.16
N GLU A 251 17.19 -13.71 18.60
CA GLU A 251 15.93 -13.37 17.91
C GLU A 251 15.70 -11.86 17.82
N GLU A 252 16.00 -11.12 18.88
CA GLU A 252 15.86 -9.65 18.90
C GLU A 252 16.86 -8.99 17.92
N LEU A 253 18.06 -9.58 17.76
CA LEU A 253 19.02 -9.12 16.77
C LEU A 253 18.52 -9.33 15.34
N PHE A 254 17.92 -10.49 15.05
CA PHE A 254 17.34 -10.77 13.74
C PHE A 254 16.16 -9.83 13.45
N GLU A 255 15.28 -9.61 14.42
CA GLU A 255 14.18 -8.65 14.27
C GLU A 255 14.69 -7.24 13.95
N TYR A 256 15.74 -6.79 14.67
CA TYR A 256 16.32 -5.49 14.38
C TYR A 256 16.99 -5.42 13.00
N ALA A 257 17.72 -6.45 12.62
CA ALA A 257 18.39 -6.49 11.31
C ALA A 257 17.40 -6.54 10.14
N MET A 258 16.27 -7.24 10.31
CA MET A 258 15.22 -7.38 9.29
C MET A 258 14.31 -6.16 9.19
N HIS A 259 14.02 -5.50 10.32
CA HIS A 259 13.04 -4.43 10.42
C HIS A 259 13.55 -3.23 11.24
N PRO A 260 14.67 -2.58 10.86
CA PRO A 260 15.36 -1.63 11.72
C PRO A 260 14.49 -0.45 12.16
N ALA A 261 13.77 0.19 11.27
CA ALA A 261 12.94 1.34 11.60
C ALA A 261 11.76 0.96 12.52
N GLN A 262 11.12 -0.17 12.26
CA GLN A 262 10.01 -0.67 13.07
C GLN A 262 10.50 -1.10 14.45
N TYR A 263 11.66 -1.75 14.52
CA TYR A 263 12.26 -2.17 15.79
C TYR A 263 12.64 -0.97 16.67
N GLU A 264 13.27 0.06 16.10
CA GLU A 264 13.59 1.30 16.81
C GLU A 264 12.33 2.01 17.32
N ALA A 265 11.29 2.09 16.50
CA ALA A 265 10.00 2.65 16.89
C ALA A 265 9.34 1.84 18.03
N TYR A 266 9.47 0.52 17.99
CA TYR A 266 9.00 -0.36 19.06
C TYR A 266 9.79 -0.15 20.36
N LYS A 267 11.12 -0.20 20.31
CA LYS A 267 11.98 -0.04 21.50
C LYS A 267 11.90 1.35 22.12
N SER A 268 11.66 2.41 21.32
CA SER A 268 11.43 3.77 21.82
C SER A 268 10.05 3.98 22.45
N GLY A 269 9.14 3.01 22.30
CA GLY A 269 7.74 3.14 22.72
C GLY A 269 6.87 3.94 21.75
N LYS A 270 7.44 4.55 20.72
CA LYS A 270 6.71 5.35 19.72
C LYS A 270 5.68 4.50 18.97
N ALA A 271 6.06 3.31 18.52
CA ALA A 271 5.13 2.42 17.80
C ALA A 271 3.87 2.11 18.63
N LYS A 272 4.02 1.89 19.95
CA LYS A 272 2.88 1.66 20.84
C LYS A 272 2.01 2.90 20.99
N GLN A 273 2.62 4.07 21.14
CA GLN A 273 1.88 5.34 21.25
C GLN A 273 1.10 5.62 19.95
N ASP A 274 1.78 5.57 18.79
CA ASP A 274 1.17 5.80 17.49
C ASP A 274 0.00 4.83 17.24
N PHE A 275 0.18 3.54 17.62
CA PHE A 275 -0.88 2.52 17.49
C PHE A 275 -2.10 2.84 18.37
N LEU A 276 -1.90 3.22 19.63
CA LEU A 276 -3.00 3.54 20.53
C LEU A 276 -3.78 4.77 20.05
N GLU A 277 -3.08 5.80 19.58
CA GLU A 277 -3.69 7.01 19.02
C GLU A 277 -4.51 6.67 17.75
N ASP A 278 -3.98 5.82 16.85
CA ASP A 278 -4.68 5.40 15.64
C ASP A 278 -5.92 4.53 15.97
N VAL A 279 -5.82 3.61 16.93
CA VAL A 279 -6.97 2.81 17.41
C VAL A 279 -8.08 3.72 17.96
N GLU A 280 -7.75 4.70 18.80
CA GLU A 280 -8.74 5.64 19.35
C GLU A 280 -9.41 6.46 18.23
N LYS A 281 -8.62 6.94 17.27
CA LYS A 281 -9.15 7.66 16.11
C LYS A 281 -10.11 6.78 15.29
N ARG A 282 -9.73 5.55 14.97
CA ARG A 282 -10.57 4.61 14.19
C ARG A 282 -11.84 4.22 14.95
N ARG A 283 -11.76 4.04 16.27
CA ARG A 283 -12.96 3.81 17.10
C ARG A 283 -13.90 4.99 17.04
N ALA A 284 -13.38 6.20 17.21
CA ALA A 284 -14.18 7.43 17.12
C ALA A 284 -14.80 7.59 15.72
N GLU A 285 -14.10 7.25 14.65
CA GLU A 285 -14.62 7.27 13.27
C GLU A 285 -15.73 6.21 13.07
N ARG A 286 -15.52 4.97 13.55
CA ARG A 286 -16.52 3.90 13.48
C ARG A 286 -17.81 4.24 14.22
N ASP A 287 -17.67 4.86 15.41
CA ASP A 287 -18.79 5.16 16.30
C ASP A 287 -19.52 6.46 15.92
N LYS A 288 -18.97 7.23 14.95
CA LYS A 288 -19.69 8.36 14.37
C LYS A 288 -20.95 7.89 13.64
N SER A 289 -22.06 8.53 13.96
CA SER A 289 -23.29 8.38 13.19
C SER A 289 -23.05 8.87 11.74
N PRO A 290 -23.60 8.22 10.71
CA PRO A 290 -23.63 8.78 9.35
C PRO A 290 -24.24 10.19 9.30
N LEU A 291 -25.00 10.58 10.32
CA LEU A 291 -25.58 11.90 10.48
C LEU A 291 -24.60 12.95 11.02
N ASP A 292 -23.54 12.52 11.75
CA ASP A 292 -22.56 13.43 12.35
C ASP A 292 -21.58 14.02 11.31
N ASP A 293 -21.35 13.31 10.22
CA ASP A 293 -20.52 13.77 9.09
C ASP A 293 -21.31 14.40 7.93
N ALA A 294 -22.63 14.55 8.08
CA ALA A 294 -23.47 15.17 7.08
C ALA A 294 -23.24 16.70 7.03
N LYS A 295 -22.10 17.10 6.44
CA LYS A 295 -21.85 18.50 6.11
C LYS A 295 -23.02 19.05 5.29
N PRO A 296 -23.45 20.30 5.56
CA PRO A 296 -24.47 20.94 4.74
C PRO A 296 -24.09 20.86 3.26
N LYS A 297 -24.93 20.27 2.45
CA LYS A 297 -24.76 20.23 0.99
C LYS A 297 -25.52 21.37 0.36
N THR A 298 -24.83 22.20 -0.42
CA THR A 298 -25.49 23.26 -1.21
C THR A 298 -25.86 22.68 -2.57
N LEU A 299 -27.14 22.63 -2.84
CA LEU A 299 -27.73 22.22 -4.11
C LEU A 299 -28.20 23.45 -4.88
N THR A 300 -28.05 23.46 -6.20
CA THR A 300 -28.73 24.41 -7.05
C THR A 300 -29.99 23.74 -7.58
N VAL A 301 -31.16 24.22 -7.16
CA VAL A 301 -32.45 23.70 -7.57
C VAL A 301 -33.09 24.72 -8.52
N GLN A 302 -33.50 24.28 -9.71
CA GLN A 302 -34.18 25.12 -10.67
C GLN A 302 -35.67 24.79 -10.63
N VAL A 303 -36.49 25.80 -10.34
CA VAL A 303 -37.96 25.73 -10.33
C VAL A 303 -38.48 26.81 -11.26
N ASP A 304 -39.30 26.44 -12.24
CA ASP A 304 -39.90 27.34 -13.22
C ASP A 304 -38.92 28.32 -13.90
N GLY A 305 -37.68 27.81 -14.18
CA GLY A 305 -36.65 28.61 -14.84
C GLY A 305 -35.85 29.50 -13.89
N GLN A 306 -36.18 29.57 -12.61
CA GLN A 306 -35.44 30.28 -11.58
C GLN A 306 -34.51 29.31 -10.79
N ALA A 307 -33.25 29.69 -10.64
CA ALA A 307 -32.27 28.90 -9.88
C ALA A 307 -32.22 29.36 -8.42
N TYR A 308 -32.40 28.41 -7.50
CA TYR A 308 -32.29 28.60 -6.06
C TYR A 308 -31.08 27.84 -5.52
N ARG A 309 -30.32 28.47 -4.64
CA ARG A 309 -29.32 27.79 -3.83
C ARG A 309 -29.96 27.29 -2.53
N VAL A 310 -30.03 25.98 -2.37
CA VAL A 310 -30.63 25.32 -1.21
C VAL A 310 -29.53 24.60 -0.45
N THR A 311 -29.33 24.95 0.83
CA THR A 311 -28.46 24.22 1.71
C THR A 311 -29.28 23.20 2.48
N VAL A 312 -28.90 21.92 2.36
CA VAL A 312 -29.58 20.79 3.01
C VAL A 312 -28.60 20.20 4.04
N ALA A 313 -29.04 20.10 5.29
CA ALA A 313 -28.32 19.43 6.36
C ALA A 313 -29.30 18.66 7.24
N TYR A 314 -28.77 17.70 8.00
CA TYR A 314 -29.52 17.01 9.05
C TYR A 314 -29.35 17.78 10.36
N GLY A 315 -30.45 18.05 11.09
CA GLY A 315 -30.45 18.79 12.36
C GLY A 315 -30.52 20.31 12.21
N ASP A 316 -30.36 21.02 13.31
CA ASP A 316 -30.37 22.49 13.35
C ASP A 316 -29.08 23.04 12.72
N ILE A 317 -29.23 23.94 11.76
CA ILE A 317 -28.10 24.59 11.08
C ILE A 317 -27.84 25.94 11.72
N ASP A 318 -26.77 26.09 12.48
CA ASP A 318 -26.20 27.41 12.73
C ASP A 318 -25.51 27.90 11.46
N LEU A 319 -26.14 28.82 10.74
CA LEU A 319 -25.55 29.47 9.58
C LEU A 319 -24.59 30.55 10.04
N PRO A 320 -23.27 30.40 9.95
CA PRO A 320 -22.38 31.54 10.17
C PRO A 320 -22.55 32.50 9.01
N ALA A 321 -22.96 33.73 9.31
CA ALA A 321 -22.91 34.83 8.38
C ALA A 321 -21.44 35.08 8.01
N ASN A 322 -21.10 34.87 6.73
CA ASN A 322 -19.85 35.25 6.08
C ASN A 322 -18.53 34.87 6.81
N ALA A 323 -17.95 33.76 6.43
CA ALA A 323 -16.54 33.52 6.68
C ALA A 323 -15.82 33.11 5.38
N THR A 324 -15.28 34.11 4.70
CA THR A 324 -14.13 33.92 3.82
C THR A 324 -12.88 33.84 4.70
N ALA A 325 -12.46 32.64 5.07
CA ALA A 325 -11.15 32.45 5.68
C ALA A 325 -10.19 31.92 4.60
N LYS A 326 -9.34 32.83 4.12
CA LYS A 326 -8.18 32.55 3.30
C LYS A 326 -7.08 32.14 4.25
N VAL A 327 -6.66 30.89 4.22
CA VAL A 327 -5.42 30.45 4.89
C VAL A 327 -4.27 30.90 3.98
N GLU A 328 -3.47 31.84 4.43
CA GLU A 328 -2.25 32.28 3.74
C GLU A 328 -1.16 31.23 3.97
N ALA A 329 -0.66 30.65 2.87
CA ALA A 329 0.58 29.91 2.86
C ALA A 329 1.78 30.88 3.01
N PRO A 330 2.91 30.47 3.62
CA PRO A 330 4.08 31.32 3.74
C PRO A 330 4.64 31.67 2.36
N VAL A 331 4.76 32.96 2.10
CA VAL A 331 5.20 33.54 0.84
C VAL A 331 6.71 33.50 0.79
N GLY A 332 7.30 32.53 0.05
CA GLY A 332 8.62 32.64 -0.53
C GLY A 332 8.44 32.75 -2.04
N GLU A 333 9.11 33.73 -2.69
CA GLU A 333 9.16 33.79 -4.16
C GLU A 333 10.02 32.61 -4.66
N GLY A 334 9.42 31.61 -5.28
CA GLY A 334 10.07 30.45 -5.85
C GLY A 334 9.06 29.61 -6.65
N GLN A 335 9.57 28.77 -7.56
CA GLN A 335 8.77 27.86 -8.35
C GLN A 335 8.31 26.69 -7.47
N ASP A 336 7.04 26.35 -7.56
CA ASP A 336 6.43 25.28 -6.79
C ASP A 336 6.89 23.90 -7.28
N VAL A 337 7.20 23.02 -6.34
CA VAL A 337 7.42 21.59 -6.58
C VAL A 337 6.15 20.86 -6.10
N PRO A 338 5.25 20.49 -7.00
CA PRO A 338 4.00 19.81 -6.61
C PRO A 338 4.23 18.33 -6.35
N ALA A 339 3.37 17.73 -5.50
CA ALA A 339 3.28 16.30 -5.32
C ALA A 339 2.73 15.62 -6.59
N PRO A 340 3.44 14.66 -7.21
CA PRO A 340 2.94 13.97 -8.40
C PRO A 340 1.89 12.90 -8.10
N LEU A 341 1.70 12.54 -6.83
CA LEU A 341 0.75 11.52 -6.34
C LEU A 341 0.42 11.76 -4.87
N GLU A 342 -0.69 11.18 -4.43
CA GLU A 342 -1.10 11.15 -3.02
C GLU A 342 -0.24 10.17 -2.22
N GLY A 343 0.15 10.53 -0.98
CA GLY A 343 0.93 9.68 -0.08
C GLY A 343 1.42 10.41 1.15
N LYS A 344 2.38 9.83 1.87
CA LYS A 344 3.05 10.47 3.00
C LYS A 344 4.38 11.08 2.57
N PHE A 345 4.62 12.31 2.97
CA PHE A 345 5.84 13.04 2.64
C PHE A 345 7.00 12.70 3.57
N PHE A 346 8.20 12.48 3.02
CA PHE A 346 9.44 12.29 3.77
C PHE A 346 10.62 12.97 3.09
N LEU A 347 11.52 13.55 3.88
CA LEU A 347 12.75 14.14 3.35
C LEU A 347 13.85 13.10 3.11
N THR A 348 13.78 11.96 3.82
CA THR A 348 14.76 10.86 3.75
C THR A 348 14.06 9.52 3.81
N LYS A 349 14.60 8.52 3.14
CA LYS A 349 14.12 7.12 3.16
C LYS A 349 14.69 6.35 4.36
N ASN A 350 15.85 6.75 4.86
CA ASN A 350 16.54 6.11 5.98
C ASN A 350 17.44 7.10 6.73
N ALA A 351 17.91 6.69 7.91
CA ALA A 351 18.76 7.51 8.77
C ALA A 351 20.19 7.83 8.21
N GLN A 352 20.56 7.25 7.07
CA GLN A 352 21.88 7.49 6.45
C GLN A 352 21.82 8.61 5.41
N GLU A 353 20.64 9.01 4.99
CA GLU A 353 20.45 10.11 4.06
C GLU A 353 20.42 11.45 4.81
N THR A 354 21.01 12.48 4.19
CA THR A 354 20.95 13.82 4.75
C THR A 354 19.69 14.52 4.25
N PRO A 355 18.78 14.96 5.14
CA PRO A 355 17.58 15.67 4.72
C PRO A 355 17.94 17.03 4.09
N LEU A 356 17.25 17.34 3.01
CA LEU A 356 17.33 18.64 2.34
C LEU A 356 16.81 19.75 3.28
N LYS A 357 17.44 20.91 3.23
CA LYS A 357 17.10 22.06 4.08
C LYS A 357 16.87 23.32 3.24
N VAL A 358 16.11 24.25 3.81
CA VAL A 358 15.98 25.60 3.24
C VAL A 358 17.36 26.23 3.16
N GLY A 359 17.71 26.75 1.98
CA GLY A 359 19.02 27.30 1.66
C GLY A 359 19.96 26.37 0.89
N ASP A 360 19.61 25.07 0.77
CA ASP A 360 20.40 24.13 -0.02
C ASP A 360 20.25 24.40 -1.52
N LYS A 361 21.36 24.28 -2.25
CA LYS A 361 21.39 24.40 -3.72
C LYS A 361 21.13 23.05 -4.33
N VAL A 362 20.22 22.99 -5.30
CA VAL A 362 19.83 21.79 -6.03
C VAL A 362 20.01 22.00 -7.54
N LYS A 363 20.32 20.92 -8.24
CA LYS A 363 20.39 20.87 -9.71
C LYS A 363 19.26 20.00 -10.24
N SER A 364 18.89 20.22 -11.48
CA SER A 364 17.96 19.34 -12.19
C SER A 364 18.41 17.88 -12.09
N GLY A 365 17.51 17.00 -11.65
CA GLY A 365 17.77 15.59 -11.37
C GLY A 365 18.13 15.29 -9.90
N ASP A 366 18.48 16.27 -9.07
CA ASP A 366 18.78 16.04 -7.66
C ASP A 366 17.55 15.56 -6.89
N LEU A 367 17.76 14.67 -5.93
CA LEU A 367 16.71 14.16 -5.06
C LEU A 367 16.27 15.28 -4.09
N LEU A 368 14.98 15.55 -4.04
CA LEU A 368 14.38 16.54 -3.16
C LEU A 368 13.75 15.91 -1.92
N CYS A 369 12.91 14.91 -2.13
CA CYS A 369 12.14 14.24 -1.07
C CYS A 369 11.56 12.93 -1.59
N TYR A 370 10.84 12.23 -0.72
CA TYR A 370 10.09 11.02 -1.06
C TYR A 370 8.61 11.20 -0.74
N ILE A 371 7.78 10.56 -1.54
CA ILE A 371 6.38 10.28 -1.17
C ILE A 371 6.22 8.78 -1.02
N GLU A 372 5.88 8.34 0.19
CA GLU A 372 5.50 6.96 0.43
C GLU A 372 4.06 6.76 0.00
N ALA A 373 3.87 6.00 -1.05
CA ALA A 373 2.58 5.56 -1.54
C ALA A 373 2.58 4.05 -1.73
N MET A 374 1.53 3.36 -1.29
CA MET A 374 1.40 1.91 -1.42
C MET A 374 2.61 1.12 -0.85
N LYS A 375 3.16 1.59 0.28
CA LYS A 375 4.35 1.03 0.94
C LYS A 375 5.63 1.07 0.09
N THR A 376 5.70 1.99 -0.85
CA THR A 376 6.86 2.21 -1.72
C THR A 376 7.26 3.69 -1.68
N TYR A 377 8.55 3.97 -1.49
CA TYR A 377 9.09 5.32 -1.52
C TYR A 377 9.32 5.78 -2.95
N ASN A 378 8.60 6.81 -3.38
CA ASN A 378 8.72 7.40 -4.70
C ASN A 378 9.58 8.66 -4.57
N ALA A 379 10.75 8.65 -5.22
CA ALA A 379 11.69 9.76 -5.20
C ALA A 379 11.19 10.93 -6.04
N ILE A 380 11.10 12.10 -5.45
CA ILE A 380 10.78 13.36 -6.12
C ILE A 380 12.07 14.11 -6.38
N ARG A 381 12.31 14.47 -7.64
CA ARG A 381 13.54 15.09 -8.10
C ARG A 381 13.29 16.50 -8.62
N ALA A 382 14.30 17.34 -8.56
CA ALA A 382 14.24 18.69 -9.10
C ALA A 382 14.14 18.68 -10.63
N ASP A 383 13.23 19.44 -11.18
CA ASP A 383 13.10 19.63 -12.63
C ASP A 383 14.04 20.72 -13.17
N PHE A 384 14.57 21.57 -12.29
CA PHE A 384 15.42 22.73 -12.63
C PHE A 384 16.43 23.02 -11.51
N ASP A 385 17.46 23.80 -11.84
CA ASP A 385 18.47 24.22 -10.88
C ASP A 385 17.94 25.38 -10.03
N GLY A 386 18.29 25.44 -8.74
CA GLY A 386 17.87 26.52 -7.85
C GLY A 386 18.31 26.35 -6.41
N THR A 387 17.70 27.11 -5.51
CA THR A 387 17.90 27.03 -4.07
C THR A 387 16.58 26.76 -3.38
N VAL A 388 16.52 25.83 -2.42
CA VAL A 388 15.31 25.56 -1.65
C VAL A 388 14.95 26.79 -0.81
N VAL A 389 13.84 27.45 -1.14
CA VAL A 389 13.38 28.65 -0.41
C VAL A 389 12.33 28.33 0.65
N ALA A 390 11.58 27.24 0.49
CA ALA A 390 10.64 26.78 1.49
C ALA A 390 10.40 25.27 1.37
N ILE A 391 10.18 24.60 2.50
CA ILE A 391 9.61 23.25 2.60
C ILE A 391 8.21 23.43 3.20
N CYS A 392 7.17 23.08 2.43
CA CYS A 392 5.78 23.41 2.73
C CYS A 392 5.04 22.33 3.51
N VAL A 393 5.66 21.14 3.69
CA VAL A 393 5.05 19.95 4.29
C VAL A 393 6.02 19.35 5.31
N ASN A 394 5.52 18.84 6.43
CA ASN A 394 6.36 18.16 7.43
C ASN A 394 6.51 16.68 7.12
N PRO A 395 7.66 16.05 7.46
CA PRO A 395 7.84 14.62 7.33
C PRO A 395 6.76 13.83 8.09
N GLY A 396 6.11 12.89 7.39
CA GLY A 396 4.99 12.09 7.89
C GLY A 396 3.60 12.64 7.57
N ASP A 397 3.49 13.90 7.12
CA ASP A 397 2.21 14.47 6.70
C ASP A 397 1.68 13.80 5.43
N SER A 398 0.36 13.66 5.36
CA SER A 398 -0.32 13.19 4.16
C SER A 398 -0.44 14.34 3.15
N VAL A 399 -0.02 14.09 1.92
CA VAL A 399 -0.13 15.03 0.80
C VAL A 399 -1.04 14.48 -0.28
N SER A 400 -1.82 15.36 -0.89
CA SER A 400 -2.59 15.05 -2.09
C SER A 400 -1.80 15.43 -3.34
N GLU A 401 -2.17 14.88 -4.48
CA GLU A 401 -1.60 15.31 -5.77
C GLU A 401 -1.81 16.81 -5.99
N ASP A 402 -0.80 17.46 -6.56
CA ASP A 402 -0.69 18.89 -6.78
C ASP A 402 -0.48 19.73 -5.48
N ASP A 403 -0.41 19.14 -4.29
CA ASP A 403 0.00 19.85 -3.09
C ASP A 403 1.45 20.33 -3.24
N VAL A 404 1.72 21.56 -2.83
CA VAL A 404 3.07 22.12 -2.92
C VAL A 404 3.94 21.53 -1.82
N LEU A 405 4.92 20.71 -2.18
CA LEU A 405 5.86 20.08 -1.26
C LEU A 405 6.93 21.05 -0.78
N MET A 406 7.49 21.80 -1.71
CA MET A 406 8.51 22.82 -1.46
C MET A 406 8.57 23.84 -2.58
N LYS A 407 9.35 24.92 -2.36
CA LYS A 407 9.61 25.95 -3.35
C LYS A 407 11.10 26.07 -3.61
N ILE A 408 11.47 26.21 -4.89
CA ILE A 408 12.85 26.37 -5.35
C ILE A 408 12.94 27.71 -6.09
N GLY A 409 13.87 28.56 -5.70
CA GLY A 409 14.08 29.89 -6.27
C GLY A 409 15.52 30.15 -6.71
#